data_9289d41562eebf92502c6302383aaa38
#
_entry.id   9289d41562eebf92502c6302383aaa38
#
_cell.length_a   1.000
_cell.length_b   1.000
_cell.length_c   1.000
_cell.angle_alpha   90.00
_cell.angle_beta   90.00
_cell.angle_gamma   90.00
#
_symmetry.space_group_name_H-M   'P 1'
#
loop_
_entity.id
_entity.type
_entity.pdbx_description
1 polymer ?
#
loop_
_entity_poly.entity_id
_entity_poly.type
_entity_poly.pdbx_seq_one_letter_code
_entity_poly.pdbx_strand_id
1 'polypeptide(L)'
;MPALSAFTIVVFAITYILMFALQKYRPYIAVTSAAIFVLVGSMGLFSEFRYGILDALKEIDWNVLMMIAGTMGTVYLFIESGMPKLMSDVLVSRLHSVKLLVVVLSLFAGIISAFVDNVATVLMVAPVAIALCKDLKISPVPAIVCISISSNLQGAATLVGDTTSILLAKAANLDFTDFFFVEGRPGMFWVTEAGALVSIFIILFKMRKETASVYLNQRTVVKDMVPTALLLLTVITLILTSFIPYKDHAMPGEFYKPDISNGLICLFYFAVGAIWTVVKNKNWDSVKGAIKEIDYYTLVLLAGLFVIIGGVTQAGLIEKIGDLIAGIGGSGSRMSVFLIYTLIVWMSVFFSAFIDNIPYTATMLPVVAVVTNQLSQAGGLDIHPNLLYFGLLVGATLGGNITPIGASANIAGLGLLRKEGHEVGTKEFMSYSVPFTLAAVITGYVLVWLIWM
;
A
#
# COMPACT_ATOMS: atom_id res chain seq x y z
N MET A 1 -18.46 -7.10 -30.77
CA MET A 1 -17.63 -7.82 -29.77
C MET A 1 -16.14 -7.99 -30.11
N PRO A 2 -15.67 -8.61 -31.22
CA PRO A 2 -14.21 -8.80 -31.40
C PRO A 2 -13.42 -7.49 -31.54
N ALA A 3 -13.97 -6.47 -32.21
CA ALA A 3 -13.30 -5.20 -32.42
C ALA A 3 -13.18 -4.37 -31.13
N LEU A 4 -14.22 -4.32 -30.29
CA LEU A 4 -14.16 -3.67 -28.97
C LEU A 4 -13.15 -4.35 -28.04
N SER A 5 -13.18 -5.70 -27.98
CA SER A 5 -12.21 -6.43 -27.16
C SER A 5 -10.77 -6.23 -27.65
N ALA A 6 -10.54 -6.21 -28.95
CA ALA A 6 -9.22 -5.94 -29.52
C ALA A 6 -8.75 -4.50 -29.17
N PHE A 7 -9.61 -3.50 -29.34
CA PHE A 7 -9.34 -2.11 -28.94
C PHE A 7 -8.97 -2.04 -27.46
N THR A 8 -9.79 -2.62 -26.58
CA THR A 8 -9.59 -2.59 -25.13
C THR A 8 -8.28 -3.26 -24.73
N ILE A 9 -7.98 -4.45 -25.28
CA ILE A 9 -6.73 -5.17 -25.02
C ILE A 9 -5.52 -4.34 -25.47
N VAL A 10 -5.57 -3.75 -26.67
CA VAL A 10 -4.47 -2.97 -27.22
C VAL A 10 -4.22 -1.73 -26.39
N VAL A 11 -5.27 -0.94 -26.08
CA VAL A 11 -5.11 0.28 -25.25
C VAL A 11 -4.61 -0.08 -23.86
N PHE A 12 -5.17 -1.11 -23.23
CA PHE A 12 -4.77 -1.57 -21.91
C PHE A 12 -3.31 -2.05 -21.90
N ALA A 13 -2.91 -2.92 -22.87
CA ALA A 13 -1.55 -3.42 -22.95
C ALA A 13 -0.53 -2.28 -23.21
N ILE A 14 -0.83 -1.36 -24.13
CA ILE A 14 0.02 -0.19 -24.40
C ILE A 14 0.17 0.66 -23.15
N THR A 15 -0.94 0.93 -22.43
CA THR A 15 -0.93 1.70 -21.19
C THR A 15 0.04 1.10 -20.17
N TYR A 16 -0.03 -0.21 -19.92
CA TYR A 16 0.83 -0.88 -18.96
C TYR A 16 2.29 -0.97 -19.42
N ILE A 17 2.53 -1.24 -20.70
CA ILE A 17 3.88 -1.24 -21.28
C ILE A 17 4.51 0.16 -21.13
N LEU A 18 3.76 1.23 -21.43
CA LEU A 18 4.24 2.60 -21.27
C LEU A 18 4.45 2.98 -19.81
N MET A 19 3.55 2.61 -18.90
CA MET A 19 3.72 2.86 -17.46
C MET A 19 4.94 2.10 -16.88
N PHE A 20 5.23 0.93 -17.41
CA PHE A 20 6.44 0.17 -17.06
C PHE A 20 7.72 0.84 -17.59
N ALA A 21 7.73 1.21 -18.86
CA ALA A 21 8.90 1.80 -19.52
C ALA A 21 9.18 3.24 -19.07
N LEU A 22 8.12 4.01 -18.80
CA LEU A 22 8.18 5.45 -18.52
C LEU A 22 7.65 5.80 -17.12
N GLN A 23 8.26 5.25 -16.09
CA GLN A 23 7.80 5.35 -14.69
C GLN A 23 7.48 6.79 -14.24
N LYS A 24 8.33 7.76 -14.63
CA LYS A 24 8.13 9.18 -14.30
C LYS A 24 6.83 9.77 -14.87
N TYR A 25 6.29 9.19 -15.93
CA TYR A 25 5.14 9.72 -16.67
C TYR A 25 3.85 8.90 -16.44
N ARG A 26 3.82 7.95 -15.50
CA ARG A 26 2.67 7.08 -15.21
C ARG A 26 1.34 7.84 -15.08
N PRO A 27 1.22 8.94 -14.30
CA PRO A 27 -0.04 9.67 -14.19
C PRO A 27 -0.52 10.23 -15.52
N TYR A 28 0.38 10.78 -16.33
CA TYR A 28 0.02 11.33 -17.64
C TYR A 28 -0.43 10.23 -18.60
N ILE A 29 0.23 9.07 -18.57
CA ILE A 29 -0.15 7.89 -19.37
C ILE A 29 -1.54 7.41 -18.94
N ALA A 30 -1.80 7.29 -17.64
CA ALA A 30 -3.09 6.87 -17.11
C ALA A 30 -4.21 7.84 -17.52
N VAL A 31 -4.02 9.15 -17.33
CA VAL A 31 -5.00 10.16 -17.72
C VAL A 31 -5.25 10.18 -19.23
N THR A 32 -4.18 10.04 -20.04
CA THR A 32 -4.32 9.99 -21.51
C THR A 32 -5.11 8.75 -21.94
N SER A 33 -4.80 7.59 -21.38
CA SER A 33 -5.52 6.34 -21.67
C SER A 33 -6.96 6.40 -21.19
N ALA A 34 -7.21 6.98 -20.01
CA ALA A 34 -8.57 7.26 -19.52
C ALA A 34 -9.37 8.13 -20.48
N ALA A 35 -8.73 9.22 -20.97
CA ALA A 35 -9.35 10.10 -21.97
C ALA A 35 -9.68 9.37 -23.28
N ILE A 36 -8.84 8.43 -23.73
CA ILE A 36 -9.11 7.60 -24.91
C ILE A 36 -10.37 6.76 -24.70
N PHE A 37 -10.52 6.07 -23.56
CA PHE A 37 -11.72 5.30 -23.24
C PHE A 37 -12.98 6.18 -23.24
N VAL A 38 -12.93 7.34 -22.58
CA VAL A 38 -14.05 8.29 -22.51
C VAL A 38 -14.40 8.84 -23.88
N LEU A 39 -13.43 9.23 -24.71
CA LEU A 39 -13.67 9.74 -26.05
C LEU A 39 -14.31 8.68 -26.94
N VAL A 40 -13.76 7.47 -26.97
CA VAL A 40 -14.29 6.37 -27.80
C VAL A 40 -15.69 5.98 -27.37
N GLY A 41 -15.95 5.90 -26.05
CA GLY A 41 -17.28 5.61 -25.51
C GLY A 41 -18.31 6.73 -25.77
N SER A 42 -17.89 7.99 -25.64
CA SER A 42 -18.76 9.15 -25.91
C SER A 42 -19.10 9.32 -27.40
N MET A 43 -18.17 9.00 -28.29
CA MET A 43 -18.36 9.03 -29.74
C MET A 43 -19.26 7.89 -30.25
N GLY A 44 -19.49 6.86 -29.41
CA GLY A 44 -20.30 5.71 -29.81
C GLY A 44 -19.68 4.90 -30.97
N LEU A 45 -18.33 4.88 -31.08
CA LEU A 45 -17.60 4.15 -32.12
C LEU A 45 -17.89 2.63 -32.09
N PHE A 46 -18.25 2.12 -30.92
CA PHE A 46 -18.75 0.77 -30.72
C PHE A 46 -20.16 0.87 -30.12
N SER A 47 -21.16 0.28 -30.76
CA SER A 47 -22.58 0.34 -30.35
C SER A 47 -22.81 -0.22 -28.94
N GLU A 48 -21.98 -1.17 -28.53
CA GLU A 48 -22.06 -1.89 -27.24
C GLU A 48 -21.26 -1.20 -26.13
N PHE A 49 -20.48 -0.14 -26.45
CA PHE A 49 -19.63 0.56 -25.49
C PHE A 49 -20.02 2.03 -25.40
N ARG A 50 -20.67 2.37 -24.30
CA ARG A 50 -21.04 3.74 -24.00
C ARG A 50 -20.45 4.16 -22.66
N TYR A 51 -19.34 4.87 -22.73
CA TYR A 51 -18.56 5.29 -21.57
C TYR A 51 -18.29 6.80 -21.66
N GLY A 52 -19.19 7.58 -21.04
CA GLY A 52 -19.10 9.04 -21.07
C GLY A 52 -18.30 9.61 -19.89
N ILE A 53 -18.18 10.95 -19.90
CA ILE A 53 -17.44 11.66 -18.84
C ILE A 53 -18.11 11.51 -17.47
N LEU A 54 -19.44 11.42 -17.42
CA LEU A 54 -20.19 11.21 -16.17
C LEU A 54 -19.96 9.80 -15.61
N ASP A 55 -19.86 8.81 -16.47
CA ASP A 55 -19.55 7.43 -16.07
C ASP A 55 -18.12 7.36 -15.52
N ALA A 56 -17.16 7.97 -16.23
CA ALA A 56 -15.78 8.07 -15.78
C ALA A 56 -15.64 8.74 -14.39
N LEU A 57 -16.39 9.82 -14.14
CA LEU A 57 -16.37 10.51 -12.83
C LEU A 57 -16.97 9.66 -11.69
N LYS A 58 -17.93 8.77 -12.00
CA LYS A 58 -18.51 7.84 -11.03
C LYS A 58 -17.57 6.69 -10.67
N GLU A 59 -16.70 6.28 -11.63
CA GLU A 59 -15.71 5.23 -11.39
C GLU A 59 -14.57 5.69 -10.47
N ILE A 60 -14.33 7.02 -10.37
CA ILE A 60 -13.31 7.55 -9.46
C ILE A 60 -13.76 7.34 -8.02
N ASP A 61 -12.97 6.58 -7.27
CA ASP A 61 -13.19 6.41 -5.84
C ASP A 61 -12.66 7.61 -5.06
N TRP A 62 -13.58 8.56 -4.83
CA TRP A 62 -13.28 9.78 -4.08
C TRP A 62 -12.91 9.51 -2.63
N ASN A 63 -13.46 8.43 -2.00
CA ASN A 63 -13.11 8.04 -0.64
C ASN A 63 -11.62 7.69 -0.52
N VAL A 64 -11.14 6.85 -1.44
CA VAL A 64 -9.72 6.47 -1.52
C VAL A 64 -8.83 7.70 -1.71
N LEU A 65 -9.15 8.58 -2.66
CA LEU A 65 -8.33 9.77 -2.92
C LEU A 65 -8.31 10.72 -1.71
N MET A 66 -9.45 10.92 -1.05
CA MET A 66 -9.53 11.74 0.18
C MET A 66 -8.80 11.11 1.35
N MET A 67 -8.86 9.78 1.52
CA MET A 67 -8.08 9.08 2.55
C MET A 67 -6.60 9.31 2.36
N ILE A 68 -6.07 9.11 1.15
CA ILE A 68 -4.65 9.30 0.85
C ILE A 68 -4.24 10.75 1.10
N ALA A 69 -4.96 11.72 0.57
CA ALA A 69 -4.62 13.14 0.74
C ALA A 69 -4.68 13.58 2.22
N GLY A 70 -5.71 13.16 2.95
CA GLY A 70 -5.92 13.52 4.36
C GLY A 70 -4.89 12.88 5.28
N THR A 71 -4.59 11.60 5.10
CA THR A 71 -3.57 10.90 5.90
C THR A 71 -2.18 11.48 5.64
N MET A 72 -1.79 11.70 4.38
CA MET A 72 -0.48 12.29 4.05
C MET A 72 -0.30 13.68 4.63
N GLY A 73 -1.35 14.53 4.56
CA GLY A 73 -1.31 15.85 5.17
C GLY A 73 -1.14 15.81 6.70
N THR A 74 -1.88 14.95 7.38
CA THR A 74 -1.77 14.75 8.85
C THR A 74 -0.40 14.20 9.24
N VAL A 75 0.10 13.25 8.48
CA VAL A 75 1.42 12.63 8.67
C VAL A 75 2.55 13.64 8.47
N TYR A 76 2.45 14.53 7.48
CA TYR A 76 3.44 15.60 7.32
C TYR A 76 3.54 16.49 8.58
N LEU A 77 2.40 16.93 9.11
CA LEU A 77 2.37 17.72 10.35
C LEU A 77 2.95 16.94 11.54
N PHE A 78 2.69 15.64 11.63
CA PHE A 78 3.27 14.74 12.63
C PHE A 78 4.80 14.65 12.49
N ILE A 79 5.32 14.53 11.27
CA ILE A 79 6.78 14.51 11.01
C ILE A 79 7.41 15.84 11.41
N GLU A 80 6.80 16.96 11.00
CA GLU A 80 7.30 18.32 11.30
C GLU A 80 7.31 18.62 12.82
N SER A 81 6.43 17.98 13.59
CA SER A 81 6.39 18.09 15.05
C SER A 81 7.67 17.62 15.75
N GLY A 82 8.46 16.77 15.09
CA GLY A 82 9.66 16.14 15.63
C GLY A 82 9.38 14.93 16.53
N MET A 83 8.13 14.52 16.72
CA MET A 83 7.76 13.38 17.55
C MET A 83 8.38 12.06 17.05
N PRO A 84 8.32 11.73 15.74
CA PRO A 84 8.92 10.49 15.25
C PRO A 84 10.43 10.43 15.50
N LYS A 85 11.12 11.57 15.39
CA LYS A 85 12.55 11.65 15.68
C LYS A 85 12.83 11.42 17.17
N LEU A 86 12.02 11.99 18.06
CA LEU A 86 12.12 11.70 19.50
C LEU A 86 11.90 10.22 19.79
N MET A 87 10.91 9.58 19.16
CA MET A 87 10.64 8.14 19.33
C MET A 87 11.85 7.30 18.90
N SER A 88 12.46 7.64 17.76
CA SER A 88 13.69 6.98 17.28
C SER A 88 14.85 7.20 18.27
N ASP A 89 15.08 8.42 18.74
CA ASP A 89 16.16 8.73 19.69
C ASP A 89 16.02 7.95 21.01
N VAL A 90 14.79 7.83 21.54
CA VAL A 90 14.50 7.07 22.76
C VAL A 90 14.77 5.58 22.56
N LEU A 91 14.39 5.02 21.41
CA LEU A 91 14.66 3.62 21.11
C LEU A 91 16.15 3.35 20.99
N VAL A 92 16.85 4.18 20.22
CA VAL A 92 18.28 4.04 19.95
C VAL A 92 19.15 4.24 21.21
N SER A 93 18.76 5.16 22.09
CA SER A 93 19.53 5.45 23.33
C SER A 93 19.66 4.24 24.28
N ARG A 94 18.82 3.21 24.09
CA ARG A 94 18.85 1.97 24.88
C ARG A 94 19.64 0.83 24.22
N LEU A 95 20.18 1.07 23.01
CA LEU A 95 20.84 0.02 22.22
C LEU A 95 22.35 0.16 22.33
N HIS A 96 23.03 -0.98 22.41
CA HIS A 96 24.47 -1.06 22.56
C HIS A 96 25.17 -1.80 21.40
N SER A 97 24.42 -2.19 20.36
CA SER A 97 24.94 -2.97 19.23
C SER A 97 24.37 -2.48 17.91
N VAL A 98 25.21 -2.32 16.90
CA VAL A 98 24.81 -1.96 15.52
C VAL A 98 23.79 -2.95 14.94
N LYS A 99 23.96 -4.24 15.18
CA LYS A 99 23.02 -5.28 14.78
C LYS A 99 21.61 -5.02 15.35
N LEU A 100 21.52 -4.75 16.65
CA LEU A 100 20.24 -4.42 17.31
C LEU A 100 19.69 -3.08 16.83
N LEU A 101 20.56 -2.10 16.54
CA LEU A 101 20.18 -0.82 15.98
C LEU A 101 19.41 -1.00 14.65
N VAL A 102 19.98 -1.75 13.69
CA VAL A 102 19.34 -1.99 12.39
C VAL A 102 18.00 -2.72 12.57
N VAL A 103 17.95 -3.76 13.40
CA VAL A 103 16.74 -4.52 13.66
C VAL A 103 15.65 -3.65 14.28
N VAL A 104 16.00 -2.89 15.34
CA VAL A 104 15.02 -2.05 16.06
C VAL A 104 14.52 -0.89 15.21
N LEU A 105 15.42 -0.26 14.42
CA LEU A 105 14.97 0.80 13.48
C LEU A 105 14.10 0.24 12.35
N SER A 106 14.39 -0.96 11.86
CA SER A 106 13.55 -1.62 10.86
C SER A 106 12.18 -2.00 11.41
N LEU A 107 12.13 -2.55 12.63
CA LEU A 107 10.86 -2.82 13.32
C LEU A 107 10.08 -1.55 13.61
N PHE A 108 10.76 -0.52 14.12
CA PHE A 108 10.14 0.77 14.39
C PHE A 108 9.55 1.38 13.10
N ALA A 109 10.33 1.38 12.01
CA ALA A 109 9.83 1.83 10.72
C ALA A 109 8.61 1.02 10.27
N GLY A 110 8.63 -0.29 10.44
CA GLY A 110 7.48 -1.14 10.14
C GLY A 110 6.26 -0.77 10.97
N ILE A 111 6.37 -0.72 12.31
CA ILE A 111 5.25 -0.38 13.20
C ILE A 111 4.67 1.00 12.85
N ILE A 112 5.50 2.00 12.58
CA ILE A 112 5.02 3.32 12.14
C ILE A 112 4.32 3.18 10.78
N SER A 113 4.89 2.42 9.85
CA SER A 113 4.35 2.25 8.50
C SER A 113 3.01 1.50 8.47
N ALA A 114 2.67 0.76 9.50
CA ALA A 114 1.33 0.20 9.64
C ALA A 114 0.23 1.29 9.76
N PHE A 115 0.58 2.51 10.15
CA PHE A 115 -0.35 3.65 10.37
C PHE A 115 0.02 4.90 9.56
N VAL A 116 1.16 4.89 8.91
CA VAL A 116 1.74 6.01 8.16
C VAL A 116 2.26 5.45 6.84
N ASP A 117 2.02 6.18 5.75
CA ASP A 117 2.54 5.82 4.43
C ASP A 117 4.00 5.35 4.46
N ASN A 118 4.31 4.32 3.69
CA ASN A 118 5.60 3.65 3.68
C ASN A 118 6.75 4.57 3.21
N VAL A 119 6.51 5.45 2.23
CA VAL A 119 7.50 6.43 1.74
C VAL A 119 7.79 7.47 2.81
N ALA A 120 6.73 8.05 3.41
CA ALA A 120 6.86 9.02 4.49
C ALA A 120 7.62 8.43 5.68
N THR A 121 7.35 7.18 6.04
CA THR A 121 8.05 6.46 7.10
C THR A 121 9.55 6.31 6.80
N VAL A 122 9.92 5.92 5.57
CA VAL A 122 11.33 5.84 5.17
C VAL A 122 12.01 7.20 5.24
N LEU A 123 11.39 8.24 4.68
CA LEU A 123 11.94 9.61 4.70
C LEU A 123 12.11 10.15 6.12
N MET A 124 11.36 9.65 7.07
CA MET A 124 11.43 10.02 8.49
C MET A 124 12.50 9.26 9.27
N VAL A 125 12.56 7.93 9.12
CA VAL A 125 13.45 7.07 9.92
C VAL A 125 14.86 6.99 9.32
N ALA A 126 14.98 6.98 8.01
CA ALA A 126 16.25 6.82 7.32
C ALA A 126 17.28 7.92 7.64
N PRO A 127 16.95 9.24 7.71
CA PRO A 127 17.90 10.26 8.11
C PRO A 127 18.49 10.03 9.49
N VAL A 128 17.70 9.51 10.44
CA VAL A 128 18.18 9.16 11.79
C VAL A 128 19.21 8.02 11.67
N ALA A 129 18.87 6.95 10.94
CA ALA A 129 19.79 5.83 10.71
C ALA A 129 21.10 6.26 10.01
N ILE A 130 21.01 7.16 9.02
CA ILE A 130 22.17 7.72 8.30
C ILE A 130 23.08 8.49 9.27
N ALA A 131 22.51 9.39 10.07
CA ALA A 131 23.27 10.18 11.05
C ALA A 131 24.02 9.26 12.03
N LEU A 132 23.31 8.24 12.55
CA LEU A 132 23.90 7.25 13.46
C LEU A 132 25.03 6.44 12.80
N CYS A 133 24.82 5.99 11.58
CA CYS A 133 25.87 5.26 10.83
C CYS A 133 27.10 6.13 10.56
N LYS A 134 26.90 7.43 10.29
CA LYS A 134 28.01 8.39 10.14
C LYS A 134 28.81 8.54 11.45
N ASP A 135 28.13 8.72 12.56
CA ASP A 135 28.77 8.86 13.89
C ASP A 135 29.57 7.60 14.23
N LEU A 136 29.06 6.43 13.87
CA LEU A 136 29.69 5.14 14.10
C LEU A 136 30.72 4.76 13.02
N LYS A 137 30.87 5.56 11.96
CA LYS A 137 31.75 5.32 10.80
C LYS A 137 31.49 3.97 10.12
N ILE A 138 30.22 3.57 10.01
CA ILE A 138 29.76 2.35 9.35
C ILE A 138 28.92 2.69 8.11
N SER A 139 28.77 1.73 7.19
CA SER A 139 27.90 1.90 6.02
C SER A 139 26.42 2.00 6.43
N PRO A 140 25.68 3.03 5.97
CA PRO A 140 24.23 3.14 6.20
C PRO A 140 23.40 2.21 5.31
N VAL A 141 23.98 1.61 4.27
CA VAL A 141 23.28 0.81 3.25
C VAL A 141 22.43 -0.30 3.86
N PRO A 142 22.94 -1.19 4.75
CA PRO A 142 22.13 -2.24 5.33
C PRO A 142 20.95 -1.73 6.14
N ALA A 143 21.15 -0.65 6.90
CA ALA A 143 20.11 -0.06 7.74
C ALA A 143 18.98 0.52 6.88
N ILE A 144 19.31 1.30 5.85
CA ILE A 144 18.31 1.95 5.00
C ILE A 144 17.55 0.92 4.15
N VAL A 145 18.23 -0.07 3.60
CA VAL A 145 17.55 -1.17 2.86
C VAL A 145 16.58 -1.90 3.78
N CYS A 146 17.01 -2.29 4.99
CA CYS A 146 16.14 -2.98 5.94
C CYS A 146 14.95 -2.12 6.42
N ILE A 147 15.15 -0.82 6.64
CA ILE A 147 14.07 0.13 6.96
C ILE A 147 13.06 0.19 5.81
N SER A 148 13.53 0.33 4.56
CA SER A 148 12.64 0.45 3.39
C SER A 148 11.78 -0.80 3.19
N ILE A 149 12.39 -1.99 3.22
CA ILE A 149 11.66 -3.25 3.02
C ILE A 149 10.73 -3.60 4.19
N SER A 150 11.09 -3.23 5.42
CA SER A 150 10.22 -3.41 6.60
C SER A 150 9.03 -2.44 6.58
N SER A 151 9.27 -1.19 6.18
CA SER A 151 8.22 -0.18 6.02
C SER A 151 7.20 -0.63 4.97
N ASN A 152 7.64 -1.01 3.78
CA ASN A 152 6.73 -1.47 2.73
C ASN A 152 5.97 -2.75 3.10
N LEU A 153 6.62 -3.70 3.81
CA LEU A 153 5.95 -4.91 4.27
C LEU A 153 4.78 -4.58 5.21
N GLN A 154 5.03 -3.76 6.22
CA GLN A 154 4.03 -3.47 7.25
C GLN A 154 2.98 -2.44 6.82
N GLY A 155 3.16 -1.77 5.71
CA GLY A 155 2.11 -0.98 5.07
C GLY A 155 0.84 -1.80 4.77
N ALA A 156 0.97 -3.11 4.53
CA ALA A 156 -0.16 -4.02 4.34
C ALA A 156 -0.91 -4.40 5.64
N ALA A 157 -0.41 -3.99 6.81
CA ALA A 157 -0.96 -4.45 8.09
C ALA A 157 -2.30 -3.79 8.45
N THR A 158 -2.52 -2.53 8.07
CA THR A 158 -3.75 -1.80 8.40
C THR A 158 -4.33 -1.08 7.17
N LEU A 159 -5.56 -0.60 7.32
CA LEU A 159 -6.27 0.15 6.29
C LEU A 159 -5.49 1.38 5.79
N VAL A 160 -4.76 2.07 6.65
CA VAL A 160 -4.13 3.37 6.35
C VAL A 160 -2.61 3.28 6.16
N GLY A 161 -2.03 2.10 6.27
CA GLY A 161 -0.58 1.91 6.19
C GLY A 161 -0.03 2.05 4.77
N ASP A 162 -0.79 1.60 3.76
CA ASP A 162 -0.39 1.70 2.34
C ASP A 162 -1.61 1.91 1.45
N THR A 163 -1.42 2.57 0.32
CA THR A 163 -2.45 2.76 -0.72
C THR A 163 -3.05 1.44 -1.19
N THR A 164 -2.26 0.38 -1.29
CA THR A 164 -2.75 -0.96 -1.67
C THR A 164 -3.77 -1.52 -0.69
N SER A 165 -3.60 -1.26 0.61
CA SER A 165 -4.54 -1.64 1.66
C SER A 165 -5.86 -0.86 1.57
N ILE A 166 -5.78 0.44 1.25
CA ILE A 166 -6.97 1.28 1.04
C ILE A 166 -7.76 0.78 -0.18
N LEU A 167 -7.09 0.46 -1.28
CA LEU A 167 -7.71 -0.09 -2.49
C LEU A 167 -8.38 -1.45 -2.22
N LEU A 168 -7.67 -2.35 -1.50
CA LEU A 168 -8.22 -3.64 -1.09
C LEU A 168 -9.46 -3.49 -0.22
N ALA A 169 -9.41 -2.61 0.77
CA ALA A 169 -10.51 -2.38 1.69
C ALA A 169 -11.78 -1.97 0.94
N LYS A 170 -11.65 -1.08 -0.05
CA LYS A 170 -12.77 -0.69 -0.90
C LYS A 170 -13.30 -1.86 -1.73
N ALA A 171 -12.43 -2.64 -2.38
CA ALA A 171 -12.82 -3.74 -3.26
C ALA A 171 -13.45 -4.92 -2.50
N ALA A 172 -13.01 -5.17 -1.26
CA ALA A 172 -13.49 -6.25 -0.41
C ALA A 172 -14.52 -5.79 0.64
N ASN A 173 -14.94 -4.50 0.61
CA ASN A 173 -15.82 -3.88 1.60
C ASN A 173 -15.35 -4.05 3.05
N LEU A 174 -14.05 -3.84 3.29
CA LEU A 174 -13.44 -3.95 4.61
C LEU A 174 -13.30 -2.58 5.26
N ASP A 175 -13.50 -2.55 6.57
CA ASP A 175 -13.23 -1.41 7.42
C ASP A 175 -11.88 -1.53 8.15
N PHE A 176 -11.53 -0.53 8.97
CA PHE A 176 -10.27 -0.52 9.71
C PHE A 176 -10.11 -1.73 10.64
N THR A 177 -11.18 -2.10 11.35
CA THR A 177 -11.17 -3.25 12.28
C THR A 177 -11.04 -4.59 11.59
N ASP A 178 -11.46 -4.69 10.31
CA ASP A 178 -11.41 -5.92 9.54
C ASP A 178 -9.98 -6.32 9.18
N PHE A 179 -9.06 -5.37 9.18
CA PHE A 179 -7.63 -5.69 9.08
C PHE A 179 -7.11 -6.48 10.28
N PHE A 180 -7.78 -6.37 11.44
CA PHE A 180 -7.45 -7.15 12.64
C PHE A 180 -8.27 -8.44 12.70
N PHE A 181 -9.59 -8.36 12.55
CA PHE A 181 -10.48 -9.51 12.60
C PHE A 181 -11.68 -9.34 11.68
N VAL A 182 -11.93 -10.33 10.82
CA VAL A 182 -13.11 -10.44 9.96
C VAL A 182 -13.85 -11.71 10.36
N GLU A 183 -15.13 -11.61 10.74
CA GLU A 183 -15.96 -12.76 11.11
C GLU A 183 -15.31 -13.71 12.15
N GLY A 184 -14.55 -13.12 13.10
CA GLY A 184 -13.83 -13.86 14.13
C GLY A 184 -12.52 -14.53 13.67
N ARG A 185 -12.13 -14.40 12.40
CA ARG A 185 -10.85 -14.90 11.87
C ARG A 185 -9.79 -13.80 11.87
N PRO A 186 -8.49 -14.13 12.07
CA PRO A 186 -7.41 -13.16 11.97
C PRO A 186 -7.33 -12.50 10.59
N GLY A 187 -7.29 -11.15 10.55
CA GLY A 187 -7.13 -10.37 9.34
C GLY A 187 -5.68 -10.17 8.93
N MET A 188 -5.47 -9.25 7.98
CA MET A 188 -4.16 -8.98 7.39
C MET A 188 -3.12 -8.48 8.39
N PHE A 189 -3.52 -7.78 9.46
CA PHE A 189 -2.60 -7.34 10.51
C PHE A 189 -1.78 -8.51 11.05
N TRP A 190 -2.43 -9.58 11.47
CA TRP A 190 -1.75 -10.74 12.06
C TRP A 190 -0.89 -11.50 11.04
N VAL A 191 -1.33 -11.58 9.81
CA VAL A 191 -0.58 -12.20 8.70
C VAL A 191 0.70 -11.42 8.42
N THR A 192 0.59 -10.11 8.36
CA THR A 192 1.71 -9.20 8.08
C THR A 192 2.70 -9.17 9.23
N GLU A 193 2.22 -9.10 10.48
CA GLU A 193 3.09 -9.12 11.67
C GLU A 193 3.84 -10.47 11.80
N ALA A 194 3.18 -11.59 11.51
CA ALA A 194 3.85 -12.89 11.49
C ALA A 194 4.95 -12.92 10.41
N GLY A 195 4.67 -12.38 9.20
CA GLY A 195 5.67 -12.23 8.14
C GLY A 195 6.84 -11.34 8.57
N ALA A 196 6.55 -10.22 9.24
CA ALA A 196 7.58 -9.33 9.78
C ALA A 196 8.46 -10.01 10.82
N LEU A 197 7.86 -10.73 11.78
CA LEU A 197 8.59 -11.47 12.81
C LEU A 197 9.53 -12.52 12.20
N VAL A 198 9.06 -13.30 11.22
CA VAL A 198 9.91 -14.29 10.54
C VAL A 198 11.03 -13.59 9.77
N SER A 199 10.74 -12.47 9.11
CA SER A 199 11.73 -11.72 8.32
C SER A 199 12.81 -11.04 9.18
N ILE A 200 12.53 -10.73 10.45
CA ILE A 200 13.53 -10.23 11.40
C ILE A 200 14.71 -11.19 11.56
N PHE A 201 14.45 -12.50 11.58
CA PHE A 201 15.52 -13.49 11.67
C PHE A 201 16.47 -13.41 10.46
N ILE A 202 15.97 -13.01 9.29
CA ILE A 202 16.81 -12.77 8.11
C ILE A 202 17.72 -11.55 8.33
N ILE A 203 17.18 -10.44 8.87
CA ILE A 203 17.98 -9.26 9.21
C ILE A 203 19.04 -9.62 10.26
N LEU A 204 18.65 -10.31 11.33
CA LEU A 204 19.55 -10.76 12.39
C LEU A 204 20.68 -11.64 11.84
N PHE A 205 20.37 -12.53 10.92
CA PHE A 205 21.35 -13.40 10.28
C PHE A 205 22.31 -12.62 9.37
N LYS A 206 21.79 -11.67 8.58
CA LYS A 206 22.60 -10.82 7.71
C LYS A 206 23.53 -9.91 8.50
N MET A 207 23.06 -9.36 9.62
CA MET A 207 23.81 -8.45 10.48
C MET A 207 24.68 -9.18 11.54
N ARG A 208 24.80 -10.52 11.48
CA ARG A 208 25.51 -11.29 12.52
C ARG A 208 26.99 -10.95 12.70
N LYS A 209 27.62 -10.37 11.67
CA LYS A 209 29.04 -9.99 11.69
C LYS A 209 29.28 -8.58 12.23
N GLU A 210 28.23 -7.78 12.38
CA GLU A 210 28.30 -6.41 12.89
C GLU A 210 28.32 -6.43 14.42
N THR A 211 29.51 -6.24 15.01
CA THR A 211 29.74 -6.30 16.46
C THR A 211 30.05 -4.94 17.09
N ALA A 212 30.06 -3.87 16.30
CA ALA A 212 30.38 -2.54 16.80
C ALA A 212 29.39 -2.08 17.88
N SER A 213 29.91 -1.43 18.93
CA SER A 213 29.14 -0.89 20.05
C SER A 213 28.60 0.50 19.70
N VAL A 214 27.38 0.77 20.13
CA VAL A 214 26.69 2.06 19.95
C VAL A 214 26.60 2.79 21.28
N TYR A 215 27.03 4.05 21.32
CA TYR A 215 26.84 4.96 22.47
C TYR A 215 26.30 6.28 21.96
N LEU A 216 25.03 6.55 22.20
CA LEU A 216 24.35 7.78 21.74
C LEU A 216 23.60 8.44 22.88
N ASN A 217 23.75 9.74 22.97
CA ASN A 217 23.12 10.56 24.01
C ASN A 217 22.49 11.84 23.40
N GLN A 218 21.77 11.68 22.29
CA GLN A 218 21.04 12.79 21.68
C GLN A 218 19.55 12.68 22.03
N ARG A 219 18.90 13.79 22.36
CA ARG A 219 17.46 13.88 22.59
C ARG A 219 16.87 15.00 21.74
N THR A 220 15.99 14.63 20.85
CA THR A 220 15.17 15.59 20.09
C THR A 220 14.12 16.23 21.01
N VAL A 221 13.91 17.53 20.86
CA VAL A 221 12.82 18.26 21.52
C VAL A 221 11.63 18.30 20.59
N VAL A 222 10.48 17.80 21.06
CA VAL A 222 9.21 17.86 20.30
C VAL A 222 8.67 19.28 20.32
N LYS A 223 8.39 19.82 19.15
CA LYS A 223 7.88 21.20 18.98
C LYS A 223 6.39 21.31 19.31
N ASP A 224 5.63 20.26 18.99
CA ASP A 224 4.17 20.22 19.14
C ASP A 224 3.66 18.80 19.31
N MET A 225 2.77 18.59 20.30
CA MET A 225 2.13 17.29 20.54
C MET A 225 0.78 17.12 19.81
N VAL A 226 0.18 18.23 19.35
CA VAL A 226 -1.15 18.22 18.73
C VAL A 226 -1.18 17.38 17.44
N PRO A 227 -0.21 17.47 16.51
CA PRO A 227 -0.20 16.62 15.33
C PRO A 227 -0.17 15.11 15.66
N THR A 228 0.54 14.73 16.71
CA THR A 228 0.55 13.34 17.21
C THR A 228 -0.82 12.92 17.71
N ALA A 229 -1.48 13.78 18.49
CA ALA A 229 -2.83 13.52 18.99
C ALA A 229 -3.84 13.40 17.84
N LEU A 230 -3.74 14.25 16.81
CA LEU A 230 -4.62 14.22 15.65
C LEU A 230 -4.44 12.93 14.82
N LEU A 231 -3.21 12.48 14.63
CA LEU A 231 -2.95 11.19 13.95
C LEU A 231 -3.58 10.03 14.74
N LEU A 232 -3.40 9.99 16.05
CA LEU A 232 -4.04 8.97 16.91
C LEU A 232 -5.57 9.07 16.86
N LEU A 233 -6.12 10.29 16.91
CA LEU A 233 -7.56 10.50 16.82
C LEU A 233 -8.13 10.08 15.46
N THR A 234 -7.38 10.27 14.36
CA THR A 234 -7.76 9.75 13.05
C THR A 234 -7.97 8.24 13.13
N VAL A 235 -6.98 7.51 13.63
CA VAL A 235 -7.05 6.04 13.77
C VAL A 235 -8.20 5.63 14.71
N ILE A 236 -8.32 6.27 15.87
CA ILE A 236 -9.40 5.98 16.84
C ILE A 236 -10.78 6.21 16.20
N THR A 237 -10.95 7.31 15.44
CA THR A 237 -12.23 7.59 14.78
C THR A 237 -12.54 6.58 13.69
N LEU A 238 -11.54 6.14 12.90
CA LEU A 238 -11.71 5.07 11.91
C LEU A 238 -12.12 3.74 12.59
N ILE A 239 -11.53 3.41 13.75
CA ILE A 239 -11.94 2.25 14.55
C ILE A 239 -13.40 2.38 15.02
N LEU A 240 -13.77 3.53 15.59
CA LEU A 240 -15.12 3.74 16.11
C LEU A 240 -16.17 3.71 14.99
N THR A 241 -15.85 4.26 13.83
CA THR A 241 -16.77 4.25 12.68
C THR A 241 -16.83 2.91 11.96
N SER A 242 -15.89 2.00 12.18
CA SER A 242 -15.96 0.61 11.66
C SER A 242 -17.11 -0.20 12.24
N PHE A 243 -17.63 0.20 13.41
CA PHE A 243 -18.82 -0.44 14.00
C PHE A 243 -20.14 0.07 13.39
N ILE A 244 -20.10 1.04 12.48
CA ILE A 244 -21.27 1.57 11.77
C ILE A 244 -21.27 0.96 10.37
N PRO A 245 -22.31 0.18 9.97
CA PRO A 245 -22.34 -0.46 8.67
C PRO A 245 -22.44 0.56 7.52
N TYR A 246 -21.98 0.19 6.35
CA TYR A 246 -22.29 0.91 5.12
C TYR A 246 -23.73 0.69 4.70
N LYS A 247 -24.26 1.57 3.87
CA LYS A 247 -25.67 1.54 3.43
C LYS A 247 -26.11 0.19 2.87
N ASP A 248 -25.25 -0.46 2.11
CA ASP A 248 -25.55 -1.73 1.42
C ASP A 248 -25.61 -2.93 2.39
N HIS A 249 -25.08 -2.78 3.61
CA HIS A 249 -25.06 -3.80 4.66
C HIS A 249 -25.94 -3.46 5.87
N ALA A 250 -26.53 -2.25 5.89
CA ALA A 250 -27.39 -1.81 6.99
C ALA A 250 -28.79 -2.44 6.88
N MET A 251 -29.35 -2.87 8.02
CA MET A 251 -30.73 -3.34 8.07
C MET A 251 -31.73 -2.18 7.90
N PRO A 252 -32.95 -2.44 7.42
CA PRO A 252 -33.96 -1.40 7.30
C PRO A 252 -34.20 -0.67 8.63
N GLY A 253 -33.95 0.66 8.64
CA GLY A 253 -34.08 1.52 9.82
C GLY A 253 -32.83 1.61 10.69
N GLU A 254 -31.74 0.94 10.36
CA GLU A 254 -30.45 1.06 11.02
C GLU A 254 -29.69 2.32 10.55
N PHE A 255 -28.93 2.92 11.46
CA PHE A 255 -28.04 4.03 11.11
C PHE A 255 -26.86 3.51 10.29
N TYR A 256 -26.60 4.11 9.16
CA TYR A 256 -25.50 3.72 8.28
C TYR A 256 -24.57 4.92 7.97
N LYS A 257 -23.33 4.63 7.63
CA LYS A 257 -22.33 5.62 7.20
C LYS A 257 -22.30 5.74 5.66
N PRO A 258 -22.09 6.95 5.13
CA PRO A 258 -21.82 7.18 3.71
C PRO A 258 -20.50 6.50 3.26
N ASP A 259 -20.41 6.10 1.99
CA ASP A 259 -19.23 5.44 1.41
C ASP A 259 -17.96 6.30 1.47
N ILE A 260 -18.11 7.63 1.52
CA ILE A 260 -17.00 8.59 1.60
C ILE A 260 -16.53 8.89 3.04
N SER A 261 -17.07 8.20 4.05
CA SER A 261 -16.85 8.54 5.46
C SER A 261 -15.38 8.49 5.88
N ASN A 262 -14.66 7.45 5.49
CA ASN A 262 -13.25 7.30 5.89
C ASN A 262 -12.38 8.42 5.29
N GLY A 263 -12.63 8.81 4.05
CA GLY A 263 -11.96 9.93 3.41
C GLY A 263 -12.25 11.26 4.08
N LEU A 264 -13.51 11.51 4.45
CA LEU A 264 -13.91 12.72 5.17
C LEU A 264 -13.27 12.79 6.56
N ILE A 265 -13.16 11.67 7.29
CA ILE A 265 -12.48 11.60 8.58
C ILE A 265 -11.01 12.02 8.43
N CYS A 266 -10.30 11.45 7.45
CA CYS A 266 -8.89 11.76 7.20
C CYS A 266 -8.70 13.25 6.84
N LEU A 267 -9.52 13.80 5.94
CA LEU A 267 -9.47 15.21 5.57
C LEU A 267 -9.85 16.14 6.73
N PHE A 268 -10.82 15.76 7.56
CA PHE A 268 -11.22 16.55 8.74
C PHE A 268 -10.07 16.73 9.71
N TYR A 269 -9.38 15.65 10.10
CA TYR A 269 -8.25 15.75 11.01
C TYR A 269 -7.06 16.49 10.40
N PHE A 270 -6.81 16.34 9.10
CA PHE A 270 -5.84 17.17 8.40
C PHE A 270 -6.22 18.65 8.45
N ALA A 271 -7.48 19.00 8.17
CA ALA A 271 -7.95 20.41 8.23
C ALA A 271 -7.82 20.99 9.64
N VAL A 272 -8.20 20.24 10.69
CA VAL A 272 -8.01 20.64 12.09
C VAL A 272 -6.53 20.88 12.39
N GLY A 273 -5.64 19.98 11.96
CA GLY A 273 -4.20 20.11 12.13
C GLY A 273 -3.63 21.33 11.40
N ALA A 274 -4.08 21.58 10.18
CA ALA A 274 -3.70 22.73 9.38
C ALA A 274 -4.12 24.05 10.07
N ILE A 275 -5.38 24.15 10.50
CA ILE A 275 -5.90 25.32 11.23
C ILE A 275 -5.10 25.54 12.52
N TRP A 276 -4.89 24.48 13.32
CA TRP A 276 -4.10 24.57 14.55
C TRP A 276 -2.71 25.13 14.29
N THR A 277 -2.01 24.59 13.29
CA THR A 277 -0.65 24.97 12.93
C THR A 277 -0.55 26.44 12.49
N VAL A 278 -1.53 26.91 11.69
CA VAL A 278 -1.62 28.33 11.29
C VAL A 278 -1.84 29.24 12.50
N VAL A 279 -2.76 28.90 13.38
CA VAL A 279 -3.07 29.70 14.57
C VAL A 279 -1.87 29.78 15.51
N LYS A 280 -1.19 28.64 15.71
CA LYS A 280 -0.02 28.55 16.59
C LYS A 280 1.19 29.28 16.03
N ASN A 281 1.55 29.02 14.78
CA ASN A 281 2.76 29.56 14.16
C ASN A 281 2.55 30.97 13.56
N LYS A 282 1.29 31.41 13.45
CA LYS A 282 0.89 32.68 12.81
C LYS A 282 1.39 32.82 11.37
N ASN A 283 1.60 31.71 10.70
CA ASN A 283 2.00 31.63 9.28
C ASN A 283 1.41 30.37 8.62
N TRP A 284 1.46 30.33 7.29
CA TRP A 284 0.93 29.24 6.48
C TRP A 284 2.01 28.27 5.99
N ASP A 285 3.25 28.41 6.41
CA ASP A 285 4.38 27.71 5.79
C ASP A 285 4.30 26.19 5.99
N SER A 286 3.98 25.74 7.19
CA SER A 286 3.78 24.30 7.46
C SER A 286 2.60 23.71 6.68
N VAL A 287 1.51 24.47 6.53
CA VAL A 287 0.34 24.02 5.75
C VAL A 287 0.66 23.97 4.26
N LYS A 288 1.37 24.97 3.73
CA LYS A 288 1.88 24.94 2.35
C LYS A 288 2.82 23.77 2.15
N GLY A 289 3.70 23.48 3.14
CA GLY A 289 4.54 22.30 3.18
C GLY A 289 3.70 21.01 3.10
N ALA A 290 2.70 20.87 3.97
CA ALA A 290 1.82 19.70 3.99
C ALA A 290 1.09 19.49 2.65
N ILE A 291 0.52 20.56 2.08
CA ILE A 291 -0.14 20.51 0.78
C ILE A 291 0.85 20.12 -0.34
N LYS A 292 2.08 20.64 -0.31
CA LYS A 292 3.10 20.34 -1.31
C LYS A 292 3.59 18.88 -1.24
N GLU A 293 3.61 18.30 -0.04
CA GLU A 293 4.06 16.91 0.19
C GLU A 293 2.93 15.88 -0.03
N ILE A 294 1.68 16.30 -0.30
CA ILE A 294 0.64 15.39 -0.78
C ILE A 294 1.12 14.80 -2.12
N ASP A 295 1.07 13.49 -2.23
CA ASP A 295 1.48 12.78 -3.45
C ASP A 295 0.46 12.91 -4.57
N TYR A 296 0.44 14.07 -5.21
CA TYR A 296 -0.41 14.33 -6.38
C TYR A 296 -0.13 13.38 -7.53
N TYR A 297 1.10 12.86 -7.63
CA TYR A 297 1.46 11.87 -8.62
C TYR A 297 0.61 10.60 -8.46
N THR A 298 0.53 10.07 -7.26
CA THR A 298 -0.29 8.88 -6.94
C THR A 298 -1.79 9.20 -7.05
N LEU A 299 -2.25 10.36 -6.59
CA LEU A 299 -3.67 10.74 -6.69
C LEU A 299 -4.15 10.81 -8.15
N VAL A 300 -3.39 11.47 -9.02
CA VAL A 300 -3.72 11.59 -10.46
C VAL A 300 -3.60 10.23 -11.17
N LEU A 301 -2.58 9.44 -10.81
CA LEU A 301 -2.43 8.07 -11.31
C LEU A 301 -3.64 7.22 -10.99
N LEU A 302 -4.08 7.21 -9.74
CA LEU A 302 -5.24 6.44 -9.29
C LEU A 302 -6.54 6.90 -9.94
N ALA A 303 -6.78 8.20 -10.01
CA ALA A 303 -7.95 8.73 -10.70
C ALA A 303 -8.01 8.25 -12.17
N GLY A 304 -6.88 8.31 -12.88
CA GLY A 304 -6.76 7.78 -14.24
C GLY A 304 -6.98 6.28 -14.32
N LEU A 305 -6.42 5.51 -13.39
CA LEU A 305 -6.58 4.04 -13.33
C LEU A 305 -8.03 3.64 -13.05
N PHE A 306 -8.73 4.29 -12.13
CA PHE A 306 -10.15 4.01 -11.88
C PHE A 306 -10.99 4.18 -13.16
N VAL A 307 -10.76 5.25 -13.90
CA VAL A 307 -11.46 5.49 -15.18
C VAL A 307 -11.10 4.42 -16.22
N ILE A 308 -9.83 4.02 -16.34
CA ILE A 308 -9.41 2.96 -17.26
C ILE A 308 -10.08 1.63 -16.88
N ILE A 309 -10.03 1.27 -15.58
CA ILE A 309 -10.61 0.02 -15.08
C ILE A 309 -12.11 -0.02 -15.31
N GLY A 310 -12.84 1.08 -15.05
CA GLY A 310 -14.26 1.19 -15.37
C GLY A 310 -14.54 0.96 -16.86
N GLY A 311 -13.77 1.61 -17.74
CA GLY A 311 -13.89 1.40 -19.19
C GLY A 311 -13.57 -0.03 -19.63
N VAL A 312 -12.55 -0.64 -19.06
CA VAL A 312 -12.14 -2.04 -19.34
C VAL A 312 -13.19 -3.03 -18.84
N THR A 313 -13.77 -2.78 -17.67
CA THR A 313 -14.87 -3.59 -17.09
C THR A 313 -16.10 -3.49 -17.96
N GLN A 314 -16.53 -2.28 -18.34
CA GLN A 314 -17.68 -2.09 -19.21
C GLN A 314 -17.49 -2.70 -20.61
N ALA A 315 -16.24 -2.80 -21.09
CA ALA A 315 -15.92 -3.50 -22.34
C ALA A 315 -15.89 -5.04 -22.19
N GLY A 316 -16.11 -5.59 -20.99
CA GLY A 316 -16.18 -7.02 -20.70
C GLY A 316 -14.81 -7.73 -20.76
N LEU A 317 -13.69 -7.00 -20.60
CA LEU A 317 -12.37 -7.61 -20.62
C LEU A 317 -12.01 -8.21 -19.26
N ILE A 318 -12.43 -7.58 -18.16
CA ILE A 318 -12.18 -8.08 -16.80
C ILE A 318 -12.83 -9.45 -16.60
N GLU A 319 -14.07 -9.62 -17.04
CA GLU A 319 -14.80 -10.90 -17.01
C GLU A 319 -14.05 -11.98 -17.80
N LYS A 320 -13.54 -11.66 -18.99
CA LYS A 320 -12.78 -12.64 -19.80
C LYS A 320 -11.46 -13.06 -19.13
N ILE A 321 -10.76 -12.14 -18.49
CA ILE A 321 -9.54 -12.46 -17.73
C ILE A 321 -9.91 -13.32 -16.52
N GLY A 322 -10.99 -12.96 -15.80
CA GLY A 322 -11.52 -13.76 -14.70
C GLY A 322 -11.88 -15.19 -15.12
N ASP A 323 -12.61 -15.32 -16.25
CA ASP A 323 -12.97 -16.63 -16.84
C ASP A 323 -11.74 -17.50 -17.16
N LEU A 324 -10.69 -16.89 -17.73
CA LEU A 324 -9.45 -17.59 -18.02
C LEU A 324 -8.77 -18.09 -16.75
N ILE A 325 -8.69 -17.27 -15.70
CA ILE A 325 -8.07 -17.64 -14.42
C ILE A 325 -8.91 -18.72 -13.72
N ALA A 326 -10.22 -18.54 -13.64
CA ALA A 326 -11.13 -19.51 -13.03
C ALA A 326 -11.15 -20.84 -13.81
N GLY A 327 -11.04 -20.77 -15.15
CA GLY A 327 -10.95 -21.94 -16.03
C GLY A 327 -9.72 -22.84 -15.77
N ILE A 328 -8.62 -22.26 -15.26
CA ILE A 328 -7.44 -23.02 -14.83
C ILE A 328 -7.81 -23.97 -13.67
N GLY A 329 -8.77 -23.57 -12.82
CA GLY A 329 -9.23 -24.36 -11.70
C GLY A 329 -10.19 -25.52 -12.05
N GLY A 330 -10.87 -25.49 -13.16
CA GLY A 330 -11.69 -26.57 -13.76
C GLY A 330 -12.90 -27.05 -12.96
N SER A 331 -12.78 -27.50 -11.73
CA SER A 331 -13.85 -28.27 -11.05
C SER A 331 -14.36 -27.69 -9.72
N GLY A 332 -13.93 -26.50 -9.30
CA GLY A 332 -14.29 -25.96 -7.97
C GLY A 332 -13.79 -26.82 -6.79
N SER A 333 -12.84 -27.73 -7.04
CA SER A 333 -12.25 -28.55 -5.98
C SER A 333 -11.26 -27.74 -5.13
N ARG A 334 -10.96 -28.23 -3.94
CA ARG A 334 -9.95 -27.61 -3.05
C ARG A 334 -8.59 -27.45 -3.72
N MET A 335 -8.20 -28.39 -4.59
CA MET A 335 -6.96 -28.31 -5.35
C MET A 335 -7.04 -27.20 -6.41
N SER A 336 -8.18 -27.02 -7.07
CA SER A 336 -8.41 -25.94 -8.04
C SER A 336 -8.30 -24.58 -7.40
N VAL A 337 -8.93 -24.38 -6.23
CA VAL A 337 -8.83 -23.15 -5.46
C VAL A 337 -7.39 -22.88 -5.03
N PHE A 338 -6.67 -23.93 -4.60
CA PHE A 338 -5.25 -23.82 -4.23
C PHE A 338 -4.37 -23.38 -5.40
N LEU A 339 -4.62 -23.92 -6.59
CA LEU A 339 -3.88 -23.53 -7.81
C LEU A 339 -4.14 -22.08 -8.18
N ILE A 340 -5.41 -21.64 -8.16
CA ILE A 340 -5.79 -20.25 -8.46
C ILE A 340 -5.18 -19.30 -7.41
N TYR A 341 -5.32 -19.62 -6.13
CA TYR A 341 -4.72 -18.85 -5.04
C TYR A 341 -3.19 -18.73 -5.21
N THR A 342 -2.53 -19.85 -5.48
CA THR A 342 -1.07 -19.90 -5.72
C THR A 342 -0.69 -19.04 -6.91
N LEU A 343 -1.44 -19.14 -8.01
CA LEU A 343 -1.21 -18.33 -9.20
C LEU A 343 -1.35 -16.83 -8.87
N ILE A 344 -2.44 -16.42 -8.21
CA ILE A 344 -2.67 -15.01 -7.85
C ILE A 344 -1.54 -14.49 -6.97
N VAL A 345 -1.15 -15.20 -5.92
CA VAL A 345 -0.09 -14.74 -5.01
C VAL A 345 1.25 -14.61 -5.73
N TRP A 346 1.71 -15.68 -6.39
CA TRP A 346 3.07 -15.69 -6.96
C TRP A 346 3.21 -14.86 -8.23
N MET A 347 2.15 -14.76 -9.05
CA MET A 347 2.13 -13.82 -10.18
C MET A 347 2.16 -12.37 -9.65
N SER A 348 1.44 -12.10 -8.56
CA SER A 348 1.47 -10.77 -7.92
C SER A 348 2.86 -10.44 -7.39
N VAL A 349 3.54 -11.40 -6.74
CA VAL A 349 4.94 -11.23 -6.30
C VAL A 349 5.85 -10.91 -7.48
N PHE A 350 5.71 -11.67 -8.57
CA PHE A 350 6.55 -11.51 -9.74
C PHE A 350 6.34 -10.14 -10.41
N PHE A 351 5.10 -9.78 -10.70
CA PHE A 351 4.82 -8.52 -11.39
C PHE A 351 5.11 -7.30 -10.51
N SER A 352 4.74 -7.33 -9.23
CA SER A 352 5.00 -6.25 -8.32
C SER A 352 6.48 -6.01 -8.04
N ALA A 353 7.32 -7.01 -8.26
CA ALA A 353 8.78 -6.83 -8.20
C ALA A 353 9.32 -5.82 -9.24
N PHE A 354 8.60 -5.60 -10.34
CA PHE A 354 9.02 -4.74 -11.45
C PHE A 354 8.04 -3.59 -11.73
N ILE A 355 6.75 -3.81 -11.42
CA ILE A 355 5.68 -2.81 -11.55
C ILE A 355 5.34 -2.36 -10.14
N ASP A 356 5.18 -1.04 -9.95
CA ASP A 356 4.75 -0.49 -8.66
C ASP A 356 3.50 -1.21 -8.13
N ASN A 357 3.46 -1.49 -6.82
CA ASN A 357 2.37 -2.22 -6.15
C ASN A 357 1.00 -1.56 -6.33
N ILE A 358 0.92 -0.24 -6.40
CA ILE A 358 -0.34 0.51 -6.50
C ILE A 358 -1.08 0.24 -7.82
N PRO A 359 -0.52 0.52 -9.02
CA PRO A 359 -1.21 0.26 -10.29
C PRO A 359 -1.48 -1.23 -10.50
N TYR A 360 -0.59 -2.11 -10.04
CA TYR A 360 -0.81 -3.54 -10.13
C TYR A 360 -2.03 -3.97 -9.31
N THR A 361 -2.09 -3.58 -8.03
CA THR A 361 -3.20 -3.91 -7.13
C THR A 361 -4.53 -3.35 -7.66
N ALA A 362 -4.57 -2.07 -8.06
CA ALA A 362 -5.77 -1.44 -8.61
C ALA A 362 -6.35 -2.23 -9.77
N THR A 363 -5.49 -2.78 -10.64
CA THR A 363 -5.93 -3.56 -11.81
C THR A 363 -6.38 -4.97 -11.45
N MET A 364 -5.70 -5.61 -10.51
CA MET A 364 -5.98 -7.01 -10.17
C MET A 364 -7.19 -7.17 -9.25
N LEU A 365 -7.56 -6.15 -8.47
CA LEU A 365 -8.72 -6.24 -7.58
C LEU A 365 -10.04 -6.57 -8.30
N PRO A 366 -10.43 -5.92 -9.41
CA PRO A 366 -11.62 -6.31 -10.16
C PRO A 366 -11.53 -7.71 -10.74
N VAL A 367 -10.34 -8.14 -11.21
CA VAL A 367 -10.12 -9.51 -11.70
C VAL A 367 -10.34 -10.54 -10.59
N VAL A 368 -9.77 -10.28 -9.40
CA VAL A 368 -9.96 -11.15 -8.22
C VAL A 368 -11.43 -11.20 -7.81
N ALA A 369 -12.17 -10.07 -7.88
CA ALA A 369 -13.60 -10.04 -7.61
C ALA A 369 -14.38 -10.99 -8.54
N VAL A 370 -14.11 -10.95 -9.84
CA VAL A 370 -14.75 -11.86 -10.82
C VAL A 370 -14.39 -13.33 -10.53
N VAL A 371 -13.11 -13.63 -10.31
CA VAL A 371 -12.65 -14.99 -10.01
C VAL A 371 -13.31 -15.52 -8.74
N THR A 372 -13.38 -14.70 -7.69
CA THR A 372 -14.03 -15.06 -6.41
C THR A 372 -15.51 -15.38 -6.62
N ASN A 373 -16.24 -14.53 -7.35
CA ASN A 373 -17.65 -14.76 -7.65
C ASN A 373 -17.88 -16.03 -8.44
N GLN A 374 -17.04 -16.34 -9.43
CA GLN A 374 -17.15 -17.56 -10.23
C GLN A 374 -16.87 -18.82 -9.42
N LEU A 375 -15.85 -18.78 -8.55
CA LEU A 375 -15.56 -19.92 -7.66
C LEU A 375 -16.69 -20.16 -6.66
N SER A 376 -17.31 -19.12 -6.13
CA SER A 376 -18.48 -19.24 -5.24
C SER A 376 -19.71 -19.82 -5.97
N GLN A 377 -19.91 -19.47 -7.24
CA GLN A 377 -21.01 -19.98 -8.06
C GLN A 377 -20.81 -21.41 -8.56
N ALA A 378 -19.56 -21.86 -8.70
CA ALA A 378 -19.24 -23.23 -9.14
C ALA A 378 -19.70 -24.33 -8.14
N GLY A 379 -20.20 -23.96 -6.94
CA GLY A 379 -20.99 -24.81 -6.04
C GLY A 379 -20.25 -25.95 -5.36
N GLY A 380 -18.92 -25.97 -5.38
CA GLY A 380 -18.13 -27.07 -4.82
C GLY A 380 -17.65 -26.85 -3.37
N LEU A 381 -17.30 -25.64 -3.02
CA LEU A 381 -16.72 -25.25 -1.73
C LEU A 381 -17.22 -23.87 -1.33
N ASP A 382 -17.51 -23.71 -0.05
CA ASP A 382 -17.75 -22.40 0.56
C ASP A 382 -16.40 -21.69 0.75
N ILE A 383 -16.03 -20.85 -0.22
CA ILE A 383 -14.74 -20.15 -0.25
C ILE A 383 -14.97 -18.74 0.25
N HIS A 384 -14.28 -18.38 1.31
CA HIS A 384 -14.34 -17.00 1.79
C HIS A 384 -13.65 -16.05 0.79
N PRO A 385 -14.32 -14.95 0.37
CA PRO A 385 -13.77 -14.00 -0.60
C PRO A 385 -12.37 -13.48 -0.24
N ASN A 386 -12.10 -13.28 1.05
CA ASN A 386 -10.85 -12.74 1.57
C ASN A 386 -9.64 -13.64 1.30
N LEU A 387 -9.83 -14.94 0.98
CA LEU A 387 -8.74 -15.82 0.59
C LEU A 387 -7.95 -15.23 -0.58
N LEU A 388 -8.65 -14.83 -1.64
CA LEU A 388 -8.02 -14.32 -2.85
C LEU A 388 -7.61 -12.86 -2.71
N TYR A 389 -8.41 -12.03 -2.03
CA TYR A 389 -8.10 -10.64 -1.77
C TYR A 389 -6.84 -10.47 -0.90
N PHE A 390 -6.74 -11.21 0.22
CA PHE A 390 -5.56 -11.17 1.07
C PHE A 390 -4.35 -11.83 0.41
N GLY A 391 -4.57 -12.87 -0.39
CA GLY A 391 -3.52 -13.46 -1.22
C GLY A 391 -2.95 -12.46 -2.21
N LEU A 392 -3.81 -11.69 -2.91
CA LEU A 392 -3.40 -10.60 -3.78
C LEU A 392 -2.57 -9.54 -3.02
N LEU A 393 -3.03 -9.10 -1.84
CA LEU A 393 -2.32 -8.09 -1.06
C LEU A 393 -0.95 -8.58 -0.61
N VAL A 394 -0.84 -9.82 -0.10
CA VAL A 394 0.45 -10.45 0.23
C VAL A 394 1.38 -10.44 -0.96
N GLY A 395 0.91 -10.88 -2.14
CA GLY A 395 1.72 -10.90 -3.34
C GLY A 395 2.12 -9.53 -3.84
N ALA A 396 1.16 -8.62 -3.95
CA ALA A 396 1.35 -7.31 -4.56
C ALA A 396 2.17 -6.36 -3.67
N THR A 397 1.83 -6.22 -2.39
CA THR A 397 2.54 -5.28 -1.51
C THR A 397 3.94 -5.79 -1.16
N LEU A 398 4.05 -7.06 -0.75
CA LEU A 398 5.34 -7.61 -0.34
C LEU A 398 6.26 -7.86 -1.54
N GLY A 399 5.72 -8.27 -2.70
CA GLY A 399 6.48 -8.51 -3.92
C GLY A 399 7.29 -7.31 -4.39
N GLY A 400 6.78 -6.10 -4.18
CA GLY A 400 7.48 -4.84 -4.47
C GLY A 400 8.82 -4.69 -3.76
N ASN A 401 9.03 -5.41 -2.66
CA ASN A 401 10.31 -5.41 -1.95
C ASN A 401 11.45 -6.13 -2.66
N ILE A 402 11.18 -7.00 -3.64
CA ILE A 402 12.20 -7.84 -4.28
C ILE A 402 13.26 -7.00 -4.98
N THR A 403 12.85 -5.94 -5.69
CA THR A 403 13.77 -5.10 -6.46
C THR A 403 13.84 -3.66 -5.94
N PRO A 404 14.90 -2.93 -6.28
CA PRO A 404 15.05 -1.51 -5.92
C PRO A 404 13.93 -0.60 -6.40
N ILE A 405 13.21 -1.00 -7.45
CA ILE A 405 12.21 -0.18 -8.16
C ILE A 405 10.76 -0.68 -7.98
N GLY A 406 10.56 -1.82 -7.34
CA GLY A 406 9.24 -2.44 -7.19
C GLY A 406 8.33 -1.76 -6.16
N ALA A 407 8.89 -0.93 -5.27
CA ALA A 407 8.11 -0.15 -4.31
C ALA A 407 8.69 1.25 -4.13
N SER A 408 7.82 2.24 -3.98
CA SER A 408 8.21 3.66 -3.81
C SER A 408 9.06 3.88 -2.56
N ALA A 409 8.84 3.14 -1.48
CA ALA A 409 9.66 3.15 -0.27
C ALA A 409 11.14 2.79 -0.54
N ASN A 410 11.39 1.80 -1.40
CA ASN A 410 12.74 1.40 -1.79
C ASN A 410 13.44 2.51 -2.58
N ILE A 411 12.72 3.13 -3.52
CA ILE A 411 13.22 4.25 -4.33
C ILE A 411 13.58 5.43 -3.43
N ALA A 412 12.74 5.76 -2.45
CA ALA A 412 12.98 6.83 -1.48
C ALA A 412 14.23 6.56 -0.63
N GLY A 413 14.36 5.37 -0.07
CA GLY A 413 15.53 4.97 0.73
C GLY A 413 16.83 5.01 -0.06
N LEU A 414 16.84 4.47 -1.28
CA LEU A 414 17.97 4.52 -2.19
C LEU A 414 18.29 5.95 -2.65
N GLY A 415 17.27 6.79 -2.82
CA GLY A 415 17.43 8.21 -3.12
C GLY A 415 18.17 8.96 -2.01
N LEU A 416 17.87 8.67 -0.75
CA LEU A 416 18.59 9.23 0.41
C LEU A 416 20.04 8.74 0.45
N LEU A 417 20.29 7.45 0.25
CA LEU A 417 21.65 6.90 0.20
C LEU A 417 22.49 7.55 -0.90
N ARG A 418 21.91 7.78 -2.09
CA ARG A 418 22.59 8.45 -3.20
C ARG A 418 22.95 9.89 -2.87
N LYS A 419 22.07 10.64 -2.20
CA LYS A 419 22.36 12.02 -1.73
C LYS A 419 23.54 12.06 -0.75
N GLU A 420 23.76 10.99 -0.01
CA GLU A 420 24.87 10.82 0.93
C GLU A 420 26.12 10.20 0.31
N GLY A 421 26.14 10.03 -1.02
CA GLY A 421 27.28 9.49 -1.76
C GLY A 421 27.38 7.96 -1.79
N HIS A 422 26.34 7.24 -1.37
CA HIS A 422 26.30 5.79 -1.43
C HIS A 422 25.48 5.31 -2.64
N GLU A 423 26.14 4.73 -3.63
CA GLU A 423 25.47 4.06 -4.75
C GLU A 423 25.27 2.57 -4.43
N VAL A 424 24.02 2.14 -4.34
CA VAL A 424 23.66 0.76 -4.04
C VAL A 424 23.30 0.04 -5.34
N GLY A 425 24.07 -1.00 -5.66
CA GLY A 425 23.81 -1.84 -6.83
C GLY A 425 22.59 -2.75 -6.60
N THR A 426 21.90 -3.12 -7.71
CA THR A 426 20.73 -4.01 -7.64
C THR A 426 21.03 -5.33 -6.90
N LYS A 427 22.20 -5.93 -7.14
CA LYS A 427 22.61 -7.18 -6.45
C LYS A 427 22.76 -7.00 -4.94
N GLU A 428 23.32 -5.86 -4.52
CA GLU A 428 23.51 -5.54 -3.10
C GLU A 428 22.15 -5.37 -2.43
N PHE A 429 21.25 -4.57 -2.98
CA PHE A 429 19.88 -4.41 -2.49
C PHE A 429 19.19 -5.77 -2.39
N MET A 430 19.15 -6.54 -3.48
CA MET A 430 18.48 -7.85 -3.54
C MET A 430 19.10 -8.88 -2.58
N SER A 431 20.34 -8.73 -2.18
CA SER A 431 20.95 -9.61 -1.17
C SER A 431 20.26 -9.54 0.19
N TYR A 432 19.66 -8.39 0.54
CA TYR A 432 18.86 -8.19 1.75
C TYR A 432 17.38 -8.44 1.47
N SER A 433 16.87 -7.83 0.40
CA SER A 433 15.44 -7.77 0.14
C SER A 433 14.83 -9.11 -0.28
N VAL A 434 15.50 -9.89 -1.13
CA VAL A 434 14.95 -11.18 -1.61
C VAL A 434 14.71 -12.17 -0.47
N PRO A 435 15.71 -12.51 0.38
CA PRO A 435 15.46 -13.46 1.46
C PRO A 435 14.46 -12.95 2.49
N PHE A 436 14.44 -11.63 2.78
CA PHE A 436 13.47 -10.99 3.64
C PHE A 436 12.05 -11.13 3.08
N THR A 437 11.88 -10.75 1.81
CA THR A 437 10.58 -10.78 1.13
C THR A 437 10.06 -12.19 0.97
N LEU A 438 10.88 -13.15 0.57
CA LEU A 438 10.47 -14.55 0.46
C LEU A 438 10.03 -15.12 1.80
N ALA A 439 10.73 -14.81 2.88
CA ALA A 439 10.32 -15.22 4.23
C ALA A 439 8.93 -14.66 4.59
N ALA A 440 8.69 -13.36 4.34
CA ALA A 440 7.40 -12.72 4.60
C ALA A 440 6.28 -13.27 3.69
N VAL A 441 6.54 -13.37 2.38
CA VAL A 441 5.55 -13.87 1.41
C VAL A 441 5.16 -15.31 1.69
N ILE A 442 6.13 -16.20 1.94
CA ILE A 442 5.84 -17.61 2.26
C ILE A 442 5.01 -17.71 3.55
N THR A 443 5.37 -16.93 4.57
CA THR A 443 4.60 -16.88 5.82
C THR A 443 3.17 -16.40 5.55
N GLY A 444 2.99 -15.28 4.83
CA GLY A 444 1.68 -14.75 4.48
C GLY A 444 0.87 -15.72 3.61
N TYR A 445 1.49 -16.32 2.59
CA TYR A 445 0.89 -17.30 1.70
C TYR A 445 0.33 -18.51 2.48
N VAL A 446 1.12 -19.06 3.41
CA VAL A 446 0.68 -20.20 4.23
C VAL A 446 -0.42 -19.79 5.20
N LEU A 447 -0.27 -18.67 5.91
CA LEU A 447 -1.24 -18.23 6.90
C LEU A 447 -2.58 -17.84 6.27
N VAL A 448 -2.59 -17.08 5.18
CA VAL A 448 -3.83 -16.73 4.48
C VAL A 448 -4.56 -17.98 4.01
N TRP A 449 -3.86 -18.97 3.44
CA TRP A 449 -4.46 -20.24 3.07
C TRP A 449 -5.07 -20.98 4.27
N LEU A 450 -4.35 -21.07 5.39
CA LEU A 450 -4.81 -21.80 6.59
C LEU A 450 -5.98 -21.12 7.29
N ILE A 451 -6.04 -19.80 7.27
CA ILE A 451 -7.08 -19.01 7.97
C ILE A 451 -8.36 -18.93 7.12
N TRP A 452 -8.23 -18.76 5.81
CA TRP A 452 -9.33 -18.34 4.93
C TRP A 452 -9.85 -19.45 4.00
N MET A 453 -9.19 -20.60 3.96
CA MET A 453 -9.67 -21.82 3.29
C MET A 453 -10.36 -22.76 4.29
#